data_7804cd1b75dcb2ed01b5966329d22778
#
_entry.id   7804cd1b75dcb2ed01b5966329d22778
#
_cell.length_a   1.000
_cell.length_b   1.000
_cell.length_c   1.000
_cell.angle_alpha   90.00
_cell.angle_beta   90.00
_cell.angle_gamma   90.00
#
_symmetry.space_group_name_H-M   'P 1'
#
loop_
_entity.id
_entity.type
_entity.pdbx_description
1 polymer ?
#
loop_
_entity_poly.entity_id
_entity_poly.type
_entity_poly.pdbx_seq_one_letter_code
_entity_poly.pdbx_strand_id
1 'polypeptide(L)'
;MGRISGVDVPRDKRAVIALTYVYGIGESSSIKILKRAKVDESTRMKDLTEDEISRIRSIIEKDYEVEGDLRRSVNMNVKRLMDIGAYRGLRHRKGLPVRGQRTHTNARSRKGPKKTVGSRSKK
;
A
#
# COMPACT_ATOMS: atom_id res chain seq x y z
N MET A 1 3.22 21.31 7.16
CA MET A 1 3.44 20.13 6.29
C MET A 1 2.53 19.01 6.75
N GLY A 2 1.60 18.55 5.89
CA GLY A 2 0.66 17.48 6.27
C GLY A 2 1.33 16.11 6.20
N ARG A 3 2.17 15.76 7.15
CA ARG A 3 2.70 14.41 7.29
C ARG A 3 1.73 13.56 8.10
N ILE A 4 1.29 12.43 7.54
CA ILE A 4 0.44 11.43 8.20
C ILE A 4 1.20 10.10 8.17
N SER A 5 1.42 9.50 9.33
CA SER A 5 2.17 8.24 9.49
C SER A 5 3.53 8.23 8.75
N GLY A 6 4.23 9.36 8.77
CA GLY A 6 5.52 9.51 8.10
C GLY A 6 5.49 9.81 6.60
N VAL A 7 4.30 9.82 5.97
CA VAL A 7 4.12 10.06 4.54
C VAL A 7 3.67 11.50 4.28
N ASP A 8 4.29 12.14 3.29
CA ASP A 8 3.88 13.46 2.82
C ASP A 8 2.63 13.31 1.93
N VAL A 9 1.52 13.88 2.41
CA VAL A 9 0.22 13.79 1.75
C VAL A 9 -0.01 15.02 0.87
N PRO A 10 -0.51 14.86 -0.38
CA PRO A 10 -0.76 15.98 -1.28
C PRO A 10 -1.80 16.94 -0.69
N ARG A 11 -1.46 18.24 -0.62
CA ARG A 11 -2.29 19.26 0.01
C ARG A 11 -3.48 19.69 -0.82
N ASP A 12 -3.35 19.69 -2.14
CA ASP A 12 -4.37 20.20 -3.05
C ASP A 12 -5.50 19.21 -3.31
N LYS A 13 -5.35 17.96 -2.85
CA LYS A 13 -6.36 16.92 -3.01
C LYS A 13 -7.36 16.92 -1.86
N ARG A 14 -8.58 16.44 -2.14
CA ARG A 14 -9.59 16.18 -1.10
C ARG A 14 -9.05 15.20 -0.07
N ALA A 15 -9.45 15.35 1.18
CA ALA A 15 -8.98 14.52 2.30
C ALA A 15 -9.15 13.02 2.03
N VAL A 16 -10.29 12.62 1.47
CA VAL A 16 -10.56 11.22 1.07
C VAL A 16 -9.47 10.66 0.15
N ILE A 17 -9.11 11.41 -0.91
CA ILE A 17 -8.10 10.97 -1.87
C ILE A 17 -6.69 11.08 -1.30
N ALA A 18 -6.44 12.13 -0.53
CA ALA A 18 -5.14 12.38 0.06
C ALA A 18 -4.71 11.26 1.04
N LEU A 19 -5.63 10.74 1.84
CA LEU A 19 -5.36 9.64 2.76
C LEU A 19 -5.01 8.32 2.04
N THR A 20 -5.48 8.10 0.81
CA THR A 20 -5.13 6.89 0.06
C THR A 20 -3.66 6.84 -0.39
N TYR A 21 -2.89 7.91 -0.22
CA TYR A 21 -1.44 7.89 -0.45
C TYR A 21 -0.68 7.17 0.65
N VAL A 22 -1.33 6.96 1.80
CA VAL A 22 -0.77 6.15 2.90
C VAL A 22 -0.98 4.67 2.58
N TYR A 23 0.11 3.91 2.53
CA TYR A 23 0.05 2.47 2.26
C TYR A 23 -0.74 1.74 3.36
N GLY A 24 -1.82 1.09 2.96
CA GLY A 24 -2.76 0.41 3.86
C GLY A 24 -4.11 1.10 4.00
N ILE A 25 -4.24 2.35 3.50
CA ILE A 25 -5.50 3.08 3.51
C ILE A 25 -6.04 3.17 2.08
N GLY A 26 -7.15 2.50 1.82
CA GLY A 26 -7.92 2.64 0.59
C GLY A 26 -9.04 3.65 0.74
N GLU A 27 -9.81 3.88 -0.33
CA GLU A 27 -10.91 4.85 -0.34
C GLU A 27 -11.96 4.57 0.74
N SER A 28 -12.39 3.32 0.88
CA SER A 28 -13.39 2.92 1.89
C SER A 28 -12.87 3.11 3.34
N SER A 29 -11.59 2.84 3.59
CA SER A 29 -10.97 3.10 4.89
C SER A 29 -10.83 4.59 5.16
N SER A 30 -10.45 5.37 4.15
CA SER A 30 -10.35 6.82 4.22
C SER A 30 -11.69 7.45 4.63
N ILE A 31 -12.79 7.06 3.98
CA ILE A 31 -14.14 7.53 4.33
C ILE A 31 -14.49 7.20 5.79
N LYS A 32 -14.20 5.98 6.25
CA LYS A 32 -14.46 5.58 7.65
C LYS A 32 -13.65 6.43 8.64
N ILE A 33 -12.38 6.69 8.34
CA ILE A 33 -11.49 7.52 9.18
C ILE A 33 -12.04 8.94 9.27
N LEU A 34 -12.39 9.56 8.14
CA LEU A 34 -12.91 10.92 8.11
C LEU A 34 -14.25 11.06 8.84
N LYS A 35 -15.17 10.12 8.67
CA LYS A 35 -16.44 10.08 9.43
C LYS A 35 -16.20 10.02 10.94
N ARG A 36 -15.29 9.18 11.41
CA ARG A 36 -14.93 9.09 12.84
C ARG A 36 -14.23 10.34 13.35
N ALA A 37 -13.40 10.98 12.52
CA ALA A 37 -12.75 12.25 12.84
C ALA A 37 -13.69 13.45 12.80
N LYS A 38 -14.93 13.27 12.32
CA LYS A 38 -15.93 14.32 12.07
C LYS A 38 -15.42 15.41 11.12
N VAL A 39 -14.79 14.96 10.02
CA VAL A 39 -14.23 15.80 8.96
C VAL A 39 -15.01 15.53 7.68
N ASP A 40 -15.34 16.59 6.93
CA ASP A 40 -16.01 16.44 5.63
C ASP A 40 -15.06 15.83 4.59
N GLU A 41 -15.56 14.84 3.85
CA GLU A 41 -14.84 14.07 2.84
C GLU A 41 -14.35 14.94 1.67
N SER A 42 -15.06 16.03 1.38
CA SER A 42 -14.77 16.96 0.28
C SER A 42 -13.73 18.03 0.61
N THR A 43 -13.47 18.26 1.89
CA THR A 43 -12.49 19.25 2.34
C THR A 43 -11.09 18.91 1.82
N ARG A 44 -10.35 19.90 1.36
CA ARG A 44 -8.97 19.72 0.90
C ARG A 44 -8.01 19.63 2.10
N MET A 45 -6.94 18.88 1.95
CA MET A 45 -5.94 18.69 3.01
C MET A 45 -5.34 20.01 3.51
N LYS A 46 -5.24 21.03 2.66
CA LYS A 46 -4.72 22.36 3.03
C LYS A 46 -5.67 23.15 3.92
N ASP A 47 -6.97 22.88 3.83
CA ASP A 47 -8.03 23.61 4.52
C ASP A 47 -8.39 22.97 5.86
N LEU A 48 -7.77 21.82 6.20
CA LEU A 48 -7.94 21.14 7.48
C LEU A 48 -7.21 21.86 8.61
N THR A 49 -7.85 21.93 9.78
CA THR A 49 -7.24 22.45 11.00
C THR A 49 -6.24 21.44 11.60
N GLU A 50 -5.29 21.92 12.39
CA GLU A 50 -4.33 21.04 13.09
C GLU A 50 -5.03 20.04 14.03
N ASP A 51 -6.15 20.43 14.65
CA ASP A 51 -6.95 19.55 15.51
C ASP A 51 -7.60 18.40 14.73
N GLU A 52 -8.08 18.69 13.53
CA GLU A 52 -8.64 17.67 12.63
C GLU A 52 -7.57 16.68 12.17
N ILE A 53 -6.41 17.19 11.80
CA ILE A 53 -5.26 16.35 11.40
C ILE A 53 -4.80 15.50 12.58
N SER A 54 -4.76 16.04 13.78
CA SER A 54 -4.40 15.31 15.00
C SER A 54 -5.39 14.16 15.29
N ARG A 55 -6.70 14.41 15.15
CA ARG A 55 -7.73 13.37 15.29
C ARG A 55 -7.58 12.26 14.25
N ILE A 56 -7.32 12.63 12.99
CA ILE A 56 -7.08 11.66 11.91
C ILE A 56 -5.86 10.79 12.24
N ARG A 57 -4.74 11.39 12.66
CA ARG A 57 -3.53 10.66 13.07
C ARG A 57 -3.81 9.66 14.19
N SER A 58 -4.46 10.10 15.25
CA SER A 58 -4.80 9.27 16.41
C SER A 58 -5.67 8.06 16.03
N ILE A 59 -6.63 8.24 15.12
CA ILE A 59 -7.47 7.14 14.62
C ILE A 59 -6.66 6.15 13.81
N ILE A 60 -5.77 6.64 12.93
CA ILE A 60 -4.93 5.78 12.10
C ILE A 60 -3.97 4.96 12.98
N GLU A 61 -3.29 5.58 13.91
CA GLU A 61 -2.32 4.93 14.80
C GLU A 61 -2.97 3.87 15.70
N LYS A 62 -4.22 4.11 16.11
CA LYS A 62 -4.93 3.20 17.01
C LYS A 62 -5.56 2.00 16.31
N ASP A 63 -6.14 2.20 15.13
CA ASP A 63 -7.03 1.21 14.51
C ASP A 63 -6.50 0.60 13.21
N TYR A 64 -5.41 1.14 12.66
CA TYR A 64 -4.91 0.70 11.36
C TYR A 64 -3.41 0.40 11.41
N GLU A 65 -3.04 -0.75 10.86
CA GLU A 65 -1.64 -1.01 10.51
C GLU A 65 -1.35 -0.36 9.15
N VAL A 66 -0.36 0.53 9.10
CA VAL A 66 -0.03 1.27 7.90
C VAL A 66 1.48 1.28 7.65
N GLU A 67 1.86 1.63 6.42
CA GLU A 67 3.25 1.84 6.00
C GLU A 67 4.22 0.75 6.46
N GLY A 68 5.18 1.07 7.30
CA GLY A 68 6.26 0.17 7.72
C GLY A 68 5.76 -1.07 8.45
N ASP A 69 4.79 -0.93 9.33
CA ASP A 69 4.25 -2.04 10.12
C ASP A 69 3.45 -3.01 9.24
N LEU A 70 2.62 -2.46 8.34
CA LEU A 70 1.90 -3.29 7.38
C LEU A 70 2.86 -4.00 6.41
N ARG A 71 3.89 -3.32 5.90
CA ARG A 71 4.90 -3.95 5.03
C ARG A 71 5.63 -5.08 5.76
N ARG A 72 5.98 -4.86 7.02
CA ARG A 72 6.60 -5.89 7.87
C ARG A 72 5.68 -7.08 8.06
N SER A 73 4.41 -6.84 8.40
CA SER A 73 3.40 -7.88 8.60
C SER A 73 3.21 -8.72 7.32
N VAL A 74 3.06 -8.07 6.16
CA VAL A 74 2.94 -8.76 4.86
C VAL A 74 4.19 -9.59 4.55
N ASN A 75 5.38 -9.03 4.75
CA ASN A 75 6.64 -9.73 4.49
C ASN A 75 6.82 -10.95 5.42
N MET A 76 6.45 -10.82 6.69
CA MET A 76 6.46 -11.94 7.64
C MET A 76 5.49 -13.05 7.21
N ASN A 77 4.29 -12.69 6.75
CA ASN A 77 3.32 -13.67 6.25
C ASN A 77 3.83 -14.42 5.01
N VAL A 78 4.46 -13.71 4.08
CA VAL A 78 5.10 -14.32 2.89
C VAL A 78 6.25 -15.24 3.31
N LYS A 79 7.12 -14.78 4.22
CA LYS A 79 8.22 -15.57 4.75
C LYS A 79 7.72 -16.85 5.42
N ARG A 80 6.69 -16.74 6.25
CA ARG A 80 6.05 -17.91 6.89
C ARG A 80 5.60 -18.94 5.88
N LEU A 81 4.95 -18.53 4.77
CA LEU A 81 4.54 -19.45 3.71
C LEU A 81 5.74 -20.14 3.04
N MET A 82 6.86 -19.43 2.88
CA MET A 82 8.09 -19.99 2.33
C MET A 82 8.73 -21.00 3.28
N ASP A 83 8.75 -20.72 4.58
CA ASP A 83 9.36 -21.55 5.60
C ASP A 83 8.58 -22.87 5.81
N ILE A 84 7.25 -22.80 5.74
CA ILE A 84 6.38 -24.00 5.80
C ILE A 84 6.51 -24.85 4.53
N GLY A 85 7.05 -24.32 3.42
CA GLY A 85 7.12 -25.01 2.13
C GLY A 85 5.76 -25.10 1.41
N ALA A 86 4.79 -24.26 1.75
CA ALA A 86 3.49 -24.23 1.09
C ALA A 86 3.65 -23.90 -0.40
N TYR A 87 2.72 -24.39 -1.23
CA TYR A 87 2.72 -24.11 -2.68
C TYR A 87 2.81 -22.60 -2.98
N ARG A 88 2.04 -21.77 -2.29
CA ARG A 88 2.10 -20.32 -2.43
C ARG A 88 3.48 -19.75 -2.05
N GLY A 89 4.10 -20.27 -1.01
CA GLY A 89 5.46 -19.89 -0.60
C GLY A 89 6.51 -20.21 -1.67
N LEU A 90 6.43 -21.40 -2.28
CA LEU A 90 7.30 -21.79 -3.39
C LEU A 90 7.11 -20.87 -4.61
N ARG A 91 5.88 -20.44 -4.90
CA ARG A 91 5.59 -19.49 -5.98
C ARG A 91 6.19 -18.12 -5.68
N HIS A 92 6.09 -17.63 -4.43
CA HIS A 92 6.76 -16.39 -4.00
C HIS A 92 8.28 -16.49 -4.15
N ARG A 93 8.89 -17.59 -3.71
CA ARG A 93 10.34 -17.82 -3.81
C ARG A 93 10.83 -17.79 -5.26
N LYS A 94 10.06 -18.37 -6.18
CA LYS A 94 10.38 -18.42 -7.61
C LYS A 94 10.02 -17.13 -8.37
N GLY A 95 9.42 -16.12 -7.72
CA GLY A 95 8.94 -14.91 -8.38
C GLY A 95 7.82 -15.16 -9.41
N LEU A 96 7.01 -16.18 -9.20
CA LEU A 96 5.92 -16.57 -10.09
C LEU A 96 4.56 -16.12 -9.54
N PRO A 97 3.52 -16.02 -10.39
CA PRO A 97 2.15 -15.76 -9.92
C PRO A 97 1.71 -16.77 -8.88
N VAL A 98 1.02 -16.29 -7.84
CA VAL A 98 0.67 -17.10 -6.66
C VAL A 98 -0.80 -17.55 -6.69
N ARG A 99 -1.65 -16.86 -7.47
CA ARG A 99 -3.10 -17.07 -7.51
C ARG A 99 -3.57 -17.87 -8.73
N GLY A 100 -2.76 -18.79 -9.21
CA GLY A 100 -3.12 -19.67 -10.32
C GLY A 100 -3.16 -19.01 -11.71
N GLN A 101 -2.57 -17.82 -11.85
CA GLN A 101 -2.52 -17.16 -13.14
C GLN A 101 -1.64 -17.93 -14.12
N ARG A 102 -1.96 -17.77 -15.39
CA ARG A 102 -1.26 -18.36 -16.52
C ARG A 102 0.20 -17.90 -16.58
N THR A 103 1.15 -18.82 -16.80
CA THR A 103 2.58 -18.52 -16.83
C THR A 103 3.22 -18.70 -18.20
N HIS A 104 2.62 -19.47 -19.09
CA HIS A 104 3.10 -19.65 -20.45
C HIS A 104 3.04 -18.35 -21.26
N THR A 105 1.99 -17.59 -21.09
CA THR A 105 1.78 -16.26 -21.66
C THR A 105 1.60 -15.25 -20.54
N ASN A 106 1.90 -13.96 -20.77
CA ASN A 106 1.71 -12.88 -19.81
C ASN A 106 2.50 -13.06 -18.48
N ALA A 107 1.91 -12.71 -17.34
CA ALA A 107 2.56 -12.73 -16.01
C ALA A 107 3.82 -11.86 -15.92
N ARG A 108 3.89 -10.78 -16.72
CA ARG A 108 5.07 -9.90 -16.79
C ARG A 108 5.33 -9.11 -15.51
N SER A 109 4.30 -8.74 -14.78
CA SER A 109 4.44 -8.05 -13.50
C SER A 109 5.24 -8.84 -12.46
N ARG A 110 5.16 -10.17 -12.49
CA ARG A 110 5.94 -11.05 -11.59
C ARG A 110 7.25 -11.51 -12.21
N LYS A 111 7.26 -11.85 -13.50
CA LYS A 111 8.43 -12.36 -14.20
C LYS A 111 9.40 -11.28 -14.67
N GLY A 112 8.96 -10.03 -14.76
CA GLY A 112 9.72 -8.94 -15.34
C GLY A 112 9.68 -8.90 -16.87
N PRO A 113 10.47 -8.01 -17.51
CA PRO A 113 10.53 -7.88 -18.97
C PRO A 113 10.95 -9.18 -19.64
N LYS A 114 10.54 -9.37 -20.90
CA LYS A 114 10.99 -10.51 -21.70
C LYS A 114 12.50 -10.44 -21.89
N LYS A 115 13.19 -11.52 -21.57
CA LYS A 115 14.61 -11.68 -21.86
C LYS A 115 14.73 -12.22 -23.29
N THR A 116 15.32 -11.46 -24.20
CA THR A 116 15.64 -11.89 -25.56
C THR A 116 17.10 -12.31 -25.63
N VAL A 117 17.37 -13.37 -26.41
CA VAL A 117 18.74 -13.80 -26.71
C VAL A 117 19.40 -12.68 -27.52
N GLY A 118 20.55 -12.15 -27.07
CA GLY A 118 21.29 -11.09 -27.76
C GLY A 118 21.00 -9.67 -27.32
N SER A 119 20.18 -9.44 -26.28
CA SER A 119 20.10 -8.13 -25.64
C SER A 119 21.42 -7.82 -24.92
N ARG A 120 22.41 -7.27 -25.64
CA ARG A 120 23.59 -6.65 -25.01
C ARG A 120 23.10 -5.48 -24.16
N SER A 121 23.39 -5.53 -22.86
CA SER A 121 23.30 -4.38 -22.00
C SER A 121 24.09 -3.24 -22.64
N LYS A 122 23.43 -2.18 -23.08
CA LYS A 122 24.10 -0.92 -23.37
C LYS A 122 24.67 -0.42 -22.05
N LYS A 123 26.03 -0.41 -21.97
CA LYS A 123 26.77 0.30 -20.93
C LYS A 123 26.48 1.79 -21.02
#